data_ce123c45d17c43b11a4c87dfb6fa7695
#
_entry.id   ce123c45d17c43b11a4c87dfb6fa7695
#
_cell.length_a   1.000
_cell.length_b   1.000
_cell.length_c   1.000
_cell.angle_alpha   90.00
_cell.angle_beta   90.00
_cell.angle_gamma   90.00
#
_symmetry.space_group_name_H-M   'P 1'
#
loop_
_entity.id
_entity.type
_entity.pdbx_description
1 polymer ?
#
loop_
_entity_poly.entity_id
_entity_poly.type
_entity_poly.pdbx_seq_one_letter_code
_entity_poly.pdbx_strand_id
1 'polypeptide(L)'
;MTDTLRLTEALISLSSVTPDDASCQQLIIERLQPLGFVCETIASGPDDFRVTNLWAKRPGARPDAPTLVFAGHTDVVPTGPVEQWGSDPFVPTVRDGKLFGRGAADMKASLAGMVVACEEFLAQHANPELAIAFLLTSDEEGPALDGTVVVC
;
A
#
# COMPACT_ATOMS: atom_id res chain seq x y z
N MET A 1 -21.08 1.03 -1.71
CA MET A 1 -19.71 0.49 -1.55
C MET A 1 -18.83 1.67 -1.18
N THR A 2 -18.08 1.60 -0.08
CA THR A 2 -17.17 2.67 0.38
C THR A 2 -15.93 2.74 -0.51
N ASP A 3 -15.25 3.89 -0.56
CA ASP A 3 -14.01 4.04 -1.33
C ASP A 3 -12.90 3.12 -0.80
N THR A 4 -12.84 2.96 0.53
CA THR A 4 -11.92 2.00 1.17
C THR A 4 -12.13 0.58 0.65
N LEU A 5 -13.37 0.11 0.58
CA LEU A 5 -13.66 -1.24 0.09
C LEU A 5 -13.26 -1.40 -1.39
N ARG A 6 -13.58 -0.40 -2.24
CA ARG A 6 -13.18 -0.41 -3.66
C ARG A 6 -11.67 -0.48 -3.85
N LEU A 7 -10.93 0.34 -3.09
CA LEU A 7 -9.47 0.32 -3.17
C LEU A 7 -8.89 -1.01 -2.63
N THR A 8 -9.47 -1.55 -1.56
CA THR A 8 -9.06 -2.86 -1.02
C THR A 8 -9.26 -3.97 -2.05
N GLU A 9 -10.42 -4.00 -2.71
CA GLU A 9 -10.73 -4.99 -3.76
C GLU A 9 -9.77 -4.86 -4.95
N ALA A 10 -9.45 -3.63 -5.37
CA ALA A 10 -8.48 -3.37 -6.43
C ALA A 10 -7.08 -3.87 -6.06
N LEU A 11 -6.63 -3.59 -4.82
CA LEU A 11 -5.34 -4.08 -4.33
C LEU A 11 -5.30 -5.61 -4.22
N ILE A 12 -6.36 -6.27 -3.76
CA ILE A 12 -6.43 -7.74 -3.69
C ILE A 12 -6.31 -8.36 -5.08
N SER A 13 -6.90 -7.74 -6.09
CA SER A 13 -6.87 -8.24 -7.47
C SER A 13 -5.46 -8.22 -8.10
N LEU A 14 -4.51 -7.57 -7.47
CA LEU A 14 -3.09 -7.55 -7.86
C LEU A 14 -2.34 -8.63 -7.06
N SER A 15 -1.78 -9.63 -7.77
CA SER A 15 -1.14 -10.79 -7.17
C SER A 15 0.30 -10.49 -6.70
N SER A 16 0.44 -9.56 -5.78
CA SER A 16 1.71 -9.05 -5.28
C SER A 16 2.41 -10.02 -4.31
N VAL A 17 2.72 -11.22 -4.77
CA VAL A 17 3.46 -12.20 -3.97
C VAL A 17 4.93 -11.79 -3.88
N THR A 18 5.46 -11.67 -2.65
CA THR A 18 6.83 -11.22 -2.37
C THR A 18 7.87 -11.85 -3.32
N PRO A 19 8.76 -11.07 -3.93
CA PRO A 19 8.99 -9.63 -3.79
C PRO A 19 8.23 -8.75 -4.81
N ASP A 20 7.31 -9.34 -5.59
CA ASP A 20 6.60 -8.62 -6.66
C ASP A 20 5.55 -7.68 -6.06
N ASP A 21 5.65 -6.39 -6.40
CA ASP A 21 4.64 -5.38 -6.06
C ASP A 21 3.36 -5.51 -6.91
N ALA A 22 3.45 -6.14 -8.07
CA ALA A 22 2.36 -6.29 -9.03
C ALA A 22 1.58 -4.99 -9.33
N SER A 23 2.25 -3.83 -9.27
CA SER A 23 1.68 -2.49 -9.45
C SER A 23 0.74 -2.00 -8.32
N CYS A 24 0.77 -2.61 -7.14
CA CYS A 24 0.02 -2.11 -5.98
C CYS A 24 0.44 -0.68 -5.62
N GLN A 25 1.75 -0.40 -5.61
CA GLN A 25 2.25 0.96 -5.31
C GLN A 25 1.88 1.95 -6.39
N GLN A 26 1.86 1.55 -7.67
CA GLN A 26 1.42 2.42 -8.76
C GLN A 26 -0.04 2.86 -8.57
N LEU A 27 -0.92 1.94 -8.19
CA LEU A 27 -2.32 2.25 -7.89
C LEU A 27 -2.44 3.26 -6.73
N ILE A 28 -1.60 3.15 -5.72
CA ILE A 28 -1.55 4.10 -4.58
C ILE A 28 -0.98 5.45 -5.03
N ILE A 29 0.08 5.48 -5.85
CA ILE A 29 0.66 6.70 -6.41
C ILE A 29 -0.39 7.51 -7.16
N GLU A 30 -1.21 6.87 -7.99
CA GLU A 30 -2.28 7.51 -8.76
C GLU A 30 -3.33 8.20 -7.87
N ARG A 31 -3.50 7.74 -6.64
CA ARG A 31 -4.36 8.35 -5.63
C ARG A 31 -3.68 9.51 -4.89
N LEU A 32 -2.38 9.39 -4.60
CA LEU A 32 -1.63 10.35 -3.79
C LEU A 32 -1.14 11.57 -4.60
N GLN A 33 -0.72 11.38 -5.84
CA GLN A 33 -0.19 12.48 -6.67
C GLN A 33 -1.16 13.67 -6.83
N PRO A 34 -2.47 13.48 -7.10
CA PRO A 34 -3.43 14.59 -7.19
C PRO A 34 -3.59 15.38 -5.89
N LEU A 35 -3.20 14.80 -4.76
CA LEU A 35 -3.23 15.43 -3.44
C LEU A 35 -1.96 16.23 -3.13
N GLY A 36 -1.00 16.30 -4.05
CA GLY A 36 0.25 17.04 -3.91
C GLY A 36 1.39 16.24 -3.27
N PHE A 37 1.31 14.91 -3.26
CA PHE A 37 2.45 14.08 -2.88
C PHE A 37 3.49 14.02 -3.99
N VAL A 38 4.76 14.16 -3.61
CA VAL A 38 5.92 13.80 -4.44
C VAL A 38 6.21 12.33 -4.14
N CYS A 39 6.13 11.50 -5.19
CA CYS A 39 6.28 10.06 -5.09
C CYS A 39 7.60 9.64 -5.73
N GLU A 40 8.41 8.87 -5.01
CA GLU A 40 9.67 8.30 -5.43
C GLU A 40 9.59 6.78 -5.30
N THR A 41 9.80 6.08 -6.42
CA THR A 41 9.90 4.62 -6.44
C THR A 41 11.36 4.23 -6.34
N ILE A 42 11.70 3.40 -5.35
CA ILE A 42 13.05 2.96 -5.03
C ILE A 42 13.12 1.45 -5.22
N ALA A 43 13.82 1.00 -6.25
CA ALA A 43 14.05 -0.42 -6.49
C ALA A 43 15.36 -0.88 -5.84
N SER A 44 15.33 -2.02 -5.16
CA SER A 44 16.48 -2.63 -4.47
C SER A 44 16.50 -4.15 -4.66
N GLY A 45 17.59 -4.78 -4.21
CA GLY A 45 17.77 -6.22 -4.30
C GLY A 45 18.34 -6.72 -5.63
N PRO A 46 18.74 -7.99 -5.67
CA PRO A 46 19.28 -8.64 -6.88
C PRO A 46 18.20 -8.84 -7.94
N ASP A 47 18.61 -9.15 -9.17
CA ASP A 47 17.72 -9.26 -10.31
C ASP A 47 16.64 -10.36 -10.15
N ASP A 48 16.94 -11.42 -9.41
CA ASP A 48 16.04 -12.54 -9.13
C ASP A 48 15.16 -12.33 -7.88
N PHE A 49 15.41 -11.25 -7.13
CA PHE A 49 14.59 -10.84 -5.98
C PHE A 49 14.50 -9.31 -5.92
N ARG A 50 13.87 -8.72 -6.94
CA ARG A 50 13.76 -7.26 -7.08
C ARG A 50 12.60 -6.73 -6.27
N VAL A 51 12.93 -5.93 -5.26
CA VAL A 51 11.97 -5.27 -4.36
C VAL A 51 11.66 -3.88 -4.88
N THR A 52 10.41 -3.48 -4.74
CA THR A 52 9.93 -2.14 -5.06
C THR A 52 9.49 -1.45 -3.76
N ASN A 53 10.03 -0.24 -3.52
CA ASN A 53 9.67 0.59 -2.39
C ASN A 53 9.10 1.92 -2.88
N LEU A 54 8.17 2.49 -2.13
CA LEU A 54 7.61 3.82 -2.37
C LEU A 54 7.89 4.72 -1.17
N TRP A 55 8.52 5.86 -1.45
CA TRP A 55 8.49 7.01 -0.58
C TRP A 55 7.63 8.10 -1.21
N ALA A 56 6.50 8.42 -0.60
CA ALA A 56 5.63 9.49 -1.06
C ALA A 56 5.46 10.50 0.06
N LYS A 57 5.78 11.77 -0.18
CA LYS A 57 5.71 12.83 0.85
C LYS A 57 5.00 14.07 0.31
N ARG A 58 4.09 14.59 1.13
CA ARG A 58 3.45 15.88 0.98
C ARG A 58 3.93 16.81 2.10
N PRO A 59 4.46 18.02 1.80
CA PRO A 59 4.92 18.95 2.83
C PRO A 59 3.76 19.45 3.69
N GLY A 60 4.07 19.80 4.92
CA GLY A 60 3.17 20.55 5.81
C GLY A 60 3.19 22.06 5.52
N ALA A 61 2.43 22.82 6.32
CA ALA A 61 2.32 24.28 6.17
C ALA A 61 3.66 25.02 6.38
N ARG A 62 4.64 24.39 7.05
CA ARG A 62 5.97 24.97 7.29
C ARG A 62 7.06 24.00 6.86
N PRO A 63 8.24 24.49 6.46
CA PRO A 63 9.37 23.64 6.04
C PRO A 63 9.88 22.69 7.13
N ASP A 64 9.75 23.06 8.38
CA ASP A 64 10.17 22.31 9.57
C ASP A 64 9.02 21.53 10.24
N ALA A 65 7.89 21.39 9.53
CA ALA A 65 6.73 20.66 10.04
C ALA A 65 7.07 19.19 10.39
N PRO A 66 6.59 18.67 11.51
CA PRO A 66 6.75 17.25 11.82
C PRO A 66 6.06 16.41 10.74
N THR A 67 6.60 15.22 10.47
CA THR A 67 6.05 14.31 9.46
C THR A 67 5.34 13.15 10.13
N LEU A 68 4.06 12.96 9.81
CA LEU A 68 3.34 11.71 10.07
C LEU A 68 3.65 10.74 8.93
N VAL A 69 4.17 9.57 9.26
CA VAL A 69 4.48 8.52 8.28
C VAL A 69 3.51 7.35 8.44
N PHE A 70 2.79 7.02 7.37
CA PHE A 70 2.09 5.76 7.22
C PHE A 70 3.06 4.74 6.62
N ALA A 71 3.44 3.73 7.41
CA ALA A 71 4.32 2.67 6.96
C ALA A 71 3.54 1.37 6.77
N GLY A 72 3.88 0.61 5.72
CA GLY A 72 3.23 -0.66 5.42
C GLY A 72 3.86 -1.37 4.23
N HIS A 73 3.22 -2.48 3.84
CA HIS A 73 3.69 -3.32 2.74
C HIS A 73 2.57 -3.63 1.75
N THR A 74 2.94 -3.82 0.50
CA THR A 74 2.03 -4.18 -0.59
C THR A 74 2.11 -5.65 -0.95
N ASP A 75 3.22 -6.29 -0.60
CA ASP A 75 3.43 -7.71 -0.84
C ASP A 75 2.58 -8.60 0.08
N VAL A 76 2.47 -9.84 -0.32
CA VAL A 76 1.71 -10.87 0.40
C VAL A 76 2.46 -12.20 0.33
N VAL A 77 2.30 -13.03 1.37
CA VAL A 77 2.81 -14.41 1.33
C VAL A 77 2.13 -15.23 0.22
N PRO A 78 2.79 -16.29 -0.29
CA PRO A 78 2.16 -17.23 -1.22
C PRO A 78 0.82 -17.76 -0.72
N THR A 79 -0.09 -18.06 -1.66
CA THR A 79 -1.44 -18.52 -1.33
C THR A 79 -1.51 -19.87 -0.65
N GLY A 80 -0.46 -20.70 -0.80
CA GLY A 80 -0.56 -22.14 -0.54
C GLY A 80 -1.43 -22.84 -1.59
N PRO A 81 -1.92 -24.05 -1.30
CA PRO A 81 -2.76 -24.80 -2.22
C PRO A 81 -4.08 -24.08 -2.51
N VAL A 82 -4.27 -23.66 -3.77
CA VAL A 82 -5.45 -22.85 -4.18
C VAL A 82 -6.77 -23.61 -4.01
N GLU A 83 -6.74 -24.92 -4.11
CA GLU A 83 -7.90 -25.79 -3.88
C GLU A 83 -8.44 -25.77 -2.44
N GLN A 84 -7.67 -25.26 -1.49
CA GLN A 84 -8.12 -25.08 -0.09
C GLN A 84 -8.83 -23.75 0.15
N TRP A 85 -8.84 -22.86 -0.87
CA TRP A 85 -9.55 -21.61 -0.78
C TRP A 85 -11.01 -21.77 -1.18
N GLY A 86 -11.92 -21.09 -0.48
CA GLY A 86 -13.34 -21.06 -0.83
C GLY A 86 -13.68 -20.14 -2.03
N SER A 87 -12.70 -19.40 -2.54
CA SER A 87 -12.73 -18.55 -3.75
C SER A 87 -11.30 -18.31 -4.18
N ASP A 88 -11.07 -17.89 -5.43
CA ASP A 88 -9.72 -17.50 -5.89
C ASP A 88 -9.13 -16.44 -4.95
N PRO A 89 -7.88 -16.64 -4.44
CA PRO A 89 -7.25 -15.72 -3.48
C PRO A 89 -7.04 -14.30 -4.02
N PHE A 90 -6.96 -14.10 -5.34
CA PHE A 90 -6.79 -12.78 -5.97
C PHE A 90 -8.08 -12.28 -6.65
N VAL A 91 -9.22 -12.93 -6.41
CA VAL A 91 -10.54 -12.43 -6.77
C VAL A 91 -11.28 -12.01 -5.51
N PRO A 92 -11.33 -10.70 -5.18
CA PRO A 92 -11.96 -10.22 -3.96
C PRO A 92 -13.42 -10.66 -3.88
N THR A 93 -13.77 -11.38 -2.84
CA THR A 93 -15.08 -12.01 -2.70
C THR A 93 -15.74 -11.61 -1.39
N VAL A 94 -16.92 -10.98 -1.47
CA VAL A 94 -17.70 -10.66 -0.27
C VAL A 94 -18.70 -11.78 0.02
N ARG A 95 -18.63 -12.34 1.23
CA ARG A 95 -19.55 -13.36 1.75
C ARG A 95 -19.91 -13.04 3.20
N ASP A 96 -21.17 -13.08 3.54
CA ASP A 96 -21.67 -12.84 4.91
C ASP A 96 -21.12 -11.54 5.54
N GLY A 97 -21.01 -10.48 4.74
CA GLY A 97 -20.49 -9.18 5.17
C GLY A 97 -18.97 -9.12 5.40
N LYS A 98 -18.22 -10.16 5.01
CA LYS A 98 -16.77 -10.22 5.11
C LYS A 98 -16.13 -10.28 3.72
N LEU A 99 -15.04 -9.54 3.54
CA LEU A 99 -14.21 -9.59 2.33
C LEU A 99 -13.15 -10.67 2.46
N PHE A 100 -13.10 -11.56 1.48
CA PHE A 100 -12.11 -12.63 1.37
C PHE A 100 -11.18 -12.36 0.20
N GLY A 101 -9.88 -12.62 0.41
CA GLY A 101 -8.81 -12.53 -0.57
C GLY A 101 -7.44 -12.54 0.10
N ARG A 102 -6.39 -12.91 -0.63
CA ARG A 102 -5.02 -12.90 -0.10
C ARG A 102 -4.61 -11.45 0.18
N GLY A 103 -4.07 -11.21 1.40
CA GLY A 103 -3.67 -9.88 1.83
C GLY A 103 -4.84 -8.98 2.26
N ALA A 104 -6.10 -9.47 2.31
CA ALA A 104 -7.24 -8.66 2.73
C ALA A 104 -7.05 -8.07 4.14
N ALA A 105 -6.60 -8.88 5.11
CA ALA A 105 -6.33 -8.44 6.49
C ALA A 105 -4.91 -7.95 6.68
N ASP A 106 -3.94 -8.53 5.99
CA ASP A 106 -2.52 -8.22 6.05
C ASP A 106 -1.97 -7.96 4.65
N MET A 107 -1.76 -6.65 4.24
CA MET A 107 -2.37 -5.52 4.95
C MET A 107 -3.11 -4.57 3.98
N LYS A 108 -3.61 -5.09 2.85
CA LYS A 108 -4.22 -4.29 1.76
C LYS A 108 -5.43 -3.46 2.20
N ALA A 109 -6.25 -3.96 3.15
CA ALA A 109 -7.34 -3.17 3.71
C ALA A 109 -6.84 -1.99 4.56
N SER A 110 -5.75 -2.19 5.30
CA SER A 110 -5.11 -1.12 6.08
C SER A 110 -4.52 -0.06 5.16
N LEU A 111 -3.83 -0.44 4.08
CA LEU A 111 -3.33 0.49 3.07
C LEU A 111 -4.45 1.32 2.46
N ALA A 112 -5.54 0.67 2.04
CA ALA A 112 -6.71 1.36 1.52
C ALA A 112 -7.32 2.33 2.53
N GLY A 113 -7.38 1.92 3.81
CA GLY A 113 -7.85 2.79 4.89
C GLY A 113 -6.97 4.01 5.10
N MET A 114 -5.64 3.85 5.08
CA MET A 114 -4.68 4.95 5.20
C MET A 114 -4.80 5.95 4.05
N VAL A 115 -4.90 5.47 2.82
CA VAL A 115 -5.04 6.33 1.62
C VAL A 115 -6.34 7.10 1.66
N VAL A 116 -7.48 6.44 1.87
CA VAL A 116 -8.79 7.10 1.88
C VAL A 116 -8.93 8.06 3.06
N ALA A 117 -8.43 7.70 4.25
CA ALA A 117 -8.42 8.62 5.39
C ALA A 117 -7.58 9.89 5.10
N CYS A 118 -6.45 9.74 4.40
CA CYS A 118 -5.63 10.86 3.97
C CYS A 118 -6.36 11.75 2.96
N GLU A 119 -7.05 11.18 1.98
CA GLU A 119 -7.88 11.89 1.01
C GLU A 119 -9.00 12.70 1.69
N GLU A 120 -9.74 12.05 2.59
CA GLU A 120 -10.83 12.70 3.34
C GLU A 120 -10.32 13.82 4.26
N PHE A 121 -9.18 13.59 4.92
CA PHE A 121 -8.54 14.60 5.75
C PHE A 121 -8.10 15.81 4.92
N LEU A 122 -7.42 15.60 3.81
CA LEU A 122 -6.92 16.68 2.95
C LEU A 122 -8.03 17.44 2.22
N ALA A 123 -9.17 16.79 1.95
CA ALA A 123 -10.35 17.47 1.42
C ALA A 123 -10.92 18.52 2.40
N GLN A 124 -10.73 18.31 3.71
CA GLN A 124 -11.17 19.22 4.76
C GLN A 124 -10.06 20.15 5.26
N HIS A 125 -8.80 19.75 5.11
CA HIS A 125 -7.60 20.43 5.61
C HIS A 125 -6.55 20.56 4.50
N ALA A 126 -6.77 21.47 3.55
CA ALA A 126 -5.90 21.61 2.36
C ALA A 126 -4.44 21.98 2.72
N ASN A 127 -4.19 22.62 3.86
CA ASN A 127 -2.87 23.04 4.34
C ASN A 127 -2.64 22.56 5.80
N PRO A 128 -2.45 21.27 6.04
CA PRO A 128 -2.22 20.75 7.38
C PRO A 128 -0.89 21.26 7.96
N GLU A 129 -0.85 21.45 9.29
CA GLU A 129 0.36 21.86 10.01
C GLU A 129 1.50 20.84 9.90
N LEU A 130 1.17 19.55 9.78
CA LEU A 130 2.14 18.46 9.65
C LEU A 130 2.34 18.05 8.17
N ALA A 131 3.52 17.56 7.86
CA ALA A 131 3.76 16.83 6.63
C ALA A 131 3.18 15.42 6.75
N ILE A 132 2.75 14.85 5.62
CA ILE A 132 2.25 13.46 5.56
C ILE A 132 3.14 12.68 4.60
N ALA A 133 3.52 11.47 4.98
CA ALA A 133 4.28 10.59 4.13
C ALA A 133 3.74 9.15 4.16
N PHE A 134 3.98 8.44 3.07
CA PHE A 134 3.80 6.99 2.96
C PHE A 134 5.15 6.35 2.68
N LEU A 135 5.48 5.30 3.41
CA LEU A 135 6.60 4.42 3.20
C LEU A 135 6.05 3.02 2.97
N LEU A 136 6.11 2.53 1.75
CA LEU A 136 5.58 1.23 1.40
C LEU A 136 6.69 0.36 0.80
N THR A 137 6.65 -0.94 1.09
CA THR A 137 7.61 -1.93 0.57
C THR A 137 6.89 -3.13 -0.04
N SER A 138 7.58 -3.86 -0.91
CA SER A 138 7.17 -5.18 -1.37
C SER A 138 8.06 -6.31 -0.82
N ASP A 139 8.72 -6.10 0.32
CA ASP A 139 9.57 -7.09 1.02
C ASP A 139 9.39 -7.01 2.54
N GLU A 140 8.15 -7.08 3.03
CA GLU A 140 7.88 -7.24 4.46
C GLU A 140 7.67 -8.71 4.81
N GLU A 141 6.99 -9.44 3.95
CA GLU A 141 6.64 -10.85 4.10
C GLU A 141 7.78 -11.81 3.68
N GLY A 142 8.93 -11.25 3.31
CA GLY A 142 10.12 -11.97 2.87
C GLY A 142 11.32 -11.75 3.79
N PRO A 143 12.54 -11.70 3.23
CA PRO A 143 13.77 -11.46 4.01
C PRO A 143 13.85 -10.09 4.68
N ALA A 144 13.10 -9.11 4.23
CA ALA A 144 13.07 -7.72 4.69
C ALA A 144 14.44 -7.00 4.63
N LEU A 145 15.28 -7.39 3.67
CA LEU A 145 16.63 -6.83 3.51
C LEU A 145 16.67 -5.65 2.55
N ASP A 146 15.79 -5.66 1.53
CA ASP A 146 15.72 -4.67 0.47
C ASP A 146 14.46 -3.81 0.54
N GLY A 147 13.70 -3.95 1.61
CA GLY A 147 12.47 -3.22 1.91
C GLY A 147 12.70 -1.89 2.64
N THR A 148 11.96 -1.68 3.72
CA THR A 148 11.92 -0.44 4.53
C THR A 148 13.32 0.08 4.90
N VAL A 149 14.28 -0.78 5.20
CA VAL A 149 15.64 -0.41 5.60
C VAL A 149 16.40 0.38 4.52
N VAL A 150 16.05 0.19 3.24
CA VAL A 150 16.68 0.92 2.12
C VAL A 150 16.14 2.34 1.99
N VAL A 151 14.94 2.60 2.50
CA VAL A 151 14.26 3.91 2.43
C VAL A 151 14.61 4.79 3.63
N CYS A 152 14.91 4.18 4.79
CA CYS A 152 15.30 4.88 6.02
C CYS A 152 16.79 5.17 6.07
#